data_ff659f19eba328632bb0d6a1c8fe828d
#
_entry.id   ff659f19eba328632bb0d6a1c8fe828d
#
_cell.length_a   1.000
_cell.length_b   1.000
_cell.length_c   1.000
_cell.angle_alpha   90.00
_cell.angle_beta   90.00
_cell.angle_gamma   90.00
#
_symmetry.space_group_name_H-M   'P 1'
#
loop_
_entity.id
_entity.type
_entity.pdbx_description
1 polymer ?
#
loop_
_entity_poly.entity_id
_entity_poly.type
_entity_poly.pdbx_seq_one_letter_code
_entity_poly.pdbx_strand_id
1 'polypeptide(L)'
;MSTVKELLSKGIMLLEQNNIEDSIIKAKRLIQYVLKKTANQIIFDLDSCIKKDNETQYLEYINQIINGKPLQYITHEQEFMGFKFYVDENVLIPQPDTETLVERAIGIVKDAQPITENINVLDMCTGSGAIAVSIAKLCKNIKIYALDISDEALEIAKKNALKNEANVEFFKSDMFENISKNAKFDLIVSNPPYIKENVISTLSKDVQNEPHIALSGGIDGLDFYRIIANNAYKYLKYQGKVLVEIGYDQEESVENLFEQTHQYDKIRCIKDLSGNDRVIEISI
;
A
#
# COMPACT_ATOMS: atom_id res chain seq x y z
N MET A 1 -2.19 39.54 9.92
CA MET A 1 -2.21 38.41 8.97
C MET A 1 -0.82 37.84 8.98
N SER A 2 -0.72 36.55 9.23
CA SER A 2 0.57 35.82 9.21
C SER A 2 1.09 35.68 7.78
N THR A 3 2.40 35.71 7.61
CA THR A 3 3.02 35.31 6.33
C THR A 3 3.04 33.77 6.18
N VAL A 4 3.29 33.28 4.96
CA VAL A 4 3.48 31.86 4.69
C VAL A 4 4.61 31.29 5.54
N LYS A 5 5.72 32.03 5.65
CA LYS A 5 6.89 31.67 6.46
C LYS A 5 6.54 31.52 7.94
N GLU A 6 5.83 32.49 8.51
CA GLU A 6 5.43 32.46 9.91
C GLU A 6 4.49 31.30 10.21
N LEU A 7 3.50 31.07 9.33
CA LEU A 7 2.55 29.98 9.51
C LEU A 7 3.22 28.61 9.37
N LEU A 8 4.10 28.44 8.39
CA LEU A 8 4.89 27.22 8.21
C LEU A 8 5.76 26.92 9.43
N SER A 9 6.49 27.96 9.93
CA SER A 9 7.33 27.81 11.13
C SER A 9 6.50 27.43 12.34
N LYS A 10 5.32 28.01 12.51
CA LYS A 10 4.38 27.67 13.59
C LYS A 10 3.91 26.22 13.49
N GLY A 11 3.55 25.75 12.29
CA GLY A 11 3.14 24.36 12.07
C GLY A 11 4.25 23.37 12.40
N ILE A 12 5.47 23.62 11.94
CA ILE A 12 6.65 22.80 12.27
C ILE A 12 6.85 22.72 13.78
N MET A 13 6.87 23.88 14.45
CA MET A 13 7.05 23.94 15.91
C MET A 13 5.98 23.16 16.66
N LEU A 14 4.72 23.26 16.26
CA LEU A 14 3.61 22.53 16.89
C LEU A 14 3.77 21.01 16.72
N LEU A 15 4.17 20.55 15.55
CA LEU A 15 4.40 19.12 15.29
C LEU A 15 5.60 18.60 16.10
N GLU A 16 6.73 19.34 16.14
CA GLU A 16 7.91 18.98 16.90
C GLU A 16 7.64 18.92 18.41
N GLN A 17 6.91 19.90 18.97
CA GLN A 17 6.51 19.90 20.38
C GLN A 17 5.65 18.71 20.79
N ASN A 18 4.96 18.09 19.81
CA ASN A 18 4.15 16.89 20.03
C ASN A 18 4.85 15.60 19.58
N ASN A 19 6.17 15.64 19.32
CA ASN A 19 6.99 14.49 18.91
C ASN A 19 6.48 13.80 17.63
N ILE A 20 5.92 14.58 16.69
CA ILE A 20 5.50 14.04 15.40
C ILE A 20 6.73 13.89 14.49
N GLU A 21 6.96 12.68 14.01
CA GLU A 21 8.04 12.40 13.06
C GLU A 21 7.81 13.16 11.73
N ASP A 22 8.89 13.44 11.01
CA ASP A 22 8.86 14.17 9.74
C ASP A 22 8.12 15.51 9.76
N SER A 23 8.14 16.21 10.90
CA SER A 23 7.43 17.47 11.18
C SER A 23 7.57 18.50 10.06
N ILE A 24 8.80 18.67 9.55
CA ILE A 24 9.10 19.64 8.47
C ILE A 24 8.42 19.22 7.17
N ILE A 25 8.47 17.93 6.82
CA ILE A 25 7.91 17.40 5.58
C ILE A 25 6.38 17.49 5.65
N LYS A 26 5.78 17.04 6.75
CA LYS A 26 4.33 17.07 6.99
C LYS A 26 3.80 18.52 6.93
N ALA A 27 4.43 19.46 7.61
CA ALA A 27 4.03 20.87 7.61
C ALA A 27 4.13 21.51 6.20
N LYS A 28 5.21 21.20 5.45
CA LYS A 28 5.40 21.70 4.08
C LYS A 28 4.38 21.12 3.11
N ARG A 29 4.10 19.83 3.16
CA ARG A 29 3.06 19.22 2.30
C ARG A 29 1.69 19.78 2.62
N LEU A 30 1.38 19.97 3.89
CA LEU A 30 0.10 20.48 4.31
C LEU A 30 -0.14 21.94 3.86
N ILE A 31 0.87 22.83 3.95
CA ILE A 31 0.72 24.21 3.49
C ILE A 31 0.56 24.28 1.97
N GLN A 32 1.25 23.40 1.22
CA GLN A 32 1.05 23.27 -0.24
C GLN A 32 -0.39 22.87 -0.57
N TYR A 33 -0.92 21.91 0.18
CA TYR A 33 -2.30 21.43 0.01
C TYR A 33 -3.33 22.52 0.28
N VAL A 34 -3.20 23.23 1.42
CA VAL A 34 -4.13 24.30 1.82
C VAL A 34 -4.10 25.48 0.85
N LEU A 35 -2.91 25.87 0.40
CA LEU A 35 -2.76 26.99 -0.53
C LEU A 35 -2.92 26.59 -2.00
N LYS A 36 -3.04 25.27 -2.30
CA LYS A 36 -3.08 24.71 -3.66
C LYS A 36 -1.89 25.17 -4.51
N LYS A 37 -0.69 25.16 -3.92
CA LYS A 37 0.56 25.63 -4.53
C LYS A 37 1.62 24.54 -4.52
N THR A 38 2.46 24.54 -5.55
CA THR A 38 3.66 23.68 -5.61
C THR A 38 4.71 24.14 -4.60
N ALA A 39 5.68 23.26 -4.29
CA ALA A 39 6.79 23.59 -3.39
C ALA A 39 7.54 24.86 -3.83
N ASN A 40 7.82 24.99 -5.14
CA ASN A 40 8.49 26.17 -5.69
C ASN A 40 7.65 27.45 -5.50
N GLN A 41 6.34 27.37 -5.74
CA GLN A 41 5.46 28.53 -5.53
C GLN A 41 5.41 28.94 -4.05
N ILE A 42 5.42 27.98 -3.11
CA ILE A 42 5.50 28.28 -1.67
C ILE A 42 6.79 29.05 -1.34
N ILE A 43 7.94 28.63 -1.92
CA ILE A 43 9.23 29.31 -1.69
C ILE A 43 9.19 30.78 -2.16
N PHE A 44 8.58 31.05 -3.31
CA PHE A 44 8.44 32.43 -3.82
C PHE A 44 7.47 33.27 -2.99
N ASP A 45 6.51 32.65 -2.31
CA ASP A 45 5.45 33.31 -1.56
C ASP A 45 5.71 33.39 -0.05
N LEU A 46 6.90 33.05 0.43
CA LEU A 46 7.20 32.95 1.87
C LEU A 46 6.85 34.22 2.66
N ASP A 47 7.07 35.39 2.08
CA ASP A 47 6.78 36.69 2.72
C ASP A 47 5.35 37.20 2.41
N SER A 48 4.57 36.47 1.62
CA SER A 48 3.21 36.83 1.29
C SER A 48 2.24 36.58 2.46
N CYS A 49 1.28 37.49 2.65
CA CYS A 49 0.23 37.35 3.66
C CYS A 49 -0.76 36.25 3.30
N ILE A 50 -1.14 35.45 4.30
CA ILE A 50 -2.13 34.39 4.17
C ILE A 50 -3.53 34.89 4.55
N LYS A 51 -4.54 34.44 3.80
CA LYS A 51 -5.95 34.67 4.15
C LYS A 51 -6.28 33.97 5.46
N LYS A 52 -7.13 34.57 6.28
CA LYS A 52 -7.48 34.06 7.60
C LYS A 52 -8.07 32.63 7.55
N ASP A 53 -8.89 32.35 6.54
CA ASP A 53 -9.50 31.02 6.35
C ASP A 53 -8.45 29.93 6.10
N ASN A 54 -7.47 30.20 5.25
CA ASN A 54 -6.37 29.27 4.99
C ASN A 54 -5.48 29.06 6.23
N GLU A 55 -5.23 30.12 7.02
CA GLU A 55 -4.50 30.02 8.28
C GLU A 55 -5.25 29.12 9.26
N THR A 56 -6.57 29.33 9.41
CA THR A 56 -7.41 28.51 10.28
C THR A 56 -7.42 27.06 9.84
N GLN A 57 -7.65 26.81 8.56
CA GLN A 57 -7.68 25.44 7.99
C GLN A 57 -6.33 24.72 8.17
N TYR A 58 -5.22 25.42 7.91
CA TYR A 58 -3.89 24.84 8.11
C TYR A 58 -3.66 24.39 9.56
N LEU A 59 -3.98 25.27 10.53
CA LEU A 59 -3.79 24.97 11.95
C LEU A 59 -4.74 23.86 12.44
N GLU A 60 -5.95 23.78 11.89
CA GLU A 60 -6.88 22.68 12.15
C GLU A 60 -6.30 21.34 11.66
N TYR A 61 -5.75 21.30 10.47
CA TYR A 61 -5.11 20.10 9.93
C TYR A 61 -3.83 19.71 10.70
N ILE A 62 -3.02 20.68 11.15
CA ILE A 62 -1.90 20.41 12.06
C ILE A 62 -2.39 19.72 13.32
N ASN A 63 -3.51 20.19 13.91
CA ASN A 63 -4.09 19.55 15.09
C ASN A 63 -4.60 18.14 14.79
N GLN A 64 -5.16 17.87 13.60
CA GLN A 64 -5.56 16.52 13.22
C GLN A 64 -4.36 15.57 13.16
N ILE A 65 -3.21 16.02 12.62
CA ILE A 65 -1.97 15.23 12.61
C ILE A 65 -1.47 14.96 14.04
N ILE A 66 -1.49 15.96 14.92
CA ILE A 66 -1.11 15.80 16.33
C ILE A 66 -1.98 14.77 17.04
N ASN A 67 -3.27 14.68 16.66
CA ASN A 67 -4.21 13.69 17.17
C ASN A 67 -4.12 12.33 16.48
N GLY A 68 -3.15 12.15 15.58
CA GLY A 68 -2.83 10.87 14.94
C GLY A 68 -3.46 10.65 13.57
N LYS A 69 -4.19 11.62 12.99
CA LYS A 69 -4.70 11.46 11.62
C LYS A 69 -3.54 11.49 10.63
N PRO A 70 -3.37 10.46 9.78
CA PRO A 70 -2.34 10.47 8.75
C PRO A 70 -2.46 11.67 7.81
N LEU A 71 -1.34 12.29 7.44
CA LEU A 71 -1.32 13.40 6.47
C LEU A 71 -2.02 13.01 5.17
N GLN A 72 -1.83 11.79 4.71
CA GLN A 72 -2.40 11.26 3.47
C GLN A 72 -3.92 11.21 3.50
N TYR A 73 -4.54 10.97 4.66
CA TYR A 73 -6.01 11.02 4.82
C TYR A 73 -6.56 12.45 4.89
N ILE A 74 -5.70 13.43 5.16
CA ILE A 74 -6.08 14.86 5.07
C ILE A 74 -5.95 15.34 3.63
N THR A 75 -4.88 14.96 2.94
CA THR A 75 -4.61 15.37 1.56
C THR A 75 -5.30 14.50 0.51
N HIS A 76 -5.79 13.32 0.93
CA HIS A 76 -6.33 12.29 0.05
C HIS A 76 -5.39 11.88 -1.08
N GLU A 77 -4.09 11.89 -0.82
CA GLU A 77 -3.11 11.55 -1.84
C GLU A 77 -1.90 10.82 -1.21
N GLN A 78 -1.50 9.72 -1.84
CA GLN A 78 -0.25 9.03 -1.63
C GLN A 78 0.43 8.76 -2.97
N GLU A 79 1.73 9.00 -3.05
CA GLU A 79 2.55 8.63 -4.19
C GLU A 79 3.11 7.21 -3.97
N PHE A 80 3.03 6.36 -5.01
CA PHE A 80 3.53 4.99 -4.99
C PHE A 80 3.91 4.56 -6.41
N MET A 81 5.09 3.97 -6.63
CA MET A 81 5.61 3.60 -7.95
C MET A 81 5.59 4.75 -8.97
N GLY A 82 5.69 6.01 -8.53
CA GLY A 82 5.60 7.20 -9.37
C GLY A 82 4.17 7.58 -9.81
N PHE A 83 3.15 6.91 -9.31
CA PHE A 83 1.74 7.21 -9.54
C PHE A 83 1.09 7.81 -8.31
N LYS A 84 0.00 8.58 -8.52
CA LYS A 84 -0.76 9.21 -7.43
C LYS A 84 -2.02 8.42 -7.14
N PHE A 85 -2.16 7.95 -5.91
CA PHE A 85 -3.31 7.21 -5.41
C PHE A 85 -4.15 8.08 -4.48
N TYR A 86 -5.46 8.01 -4.64
CA TYR A 86 -6.39 8.50 -3.64
C TYR A 86 -6.42 7.53 -2.47
N VAL A 87 -6.39 8.06 -1.24
CA VAL A 87 -6.51 7.28 -0.01
C VAL A 87 -7.38 8.01 1.00
N ASP A 88 -8.10 7.25 1.80
CA ASP A 88 -8.83 7.69 2.98
C ASP A 88 -8.85 6.57 4.02
N GLU A 89 -9.61 6.76 5.10
CA GLU A 89 -9.69 5.86 6.24
C GLU A 89 -10.21 4.45 5.95
N ASN A 90 -10.56 4.14 4.71
CA ASN A 90 -11.04 2.81 4.30
C ASN A 90 -9.96 1.91 3.70
N VAL A 91 -8.75 2.43 3.47
CA VAL A 91 -7.65 1.66 2.86
C VAL A 91 -6.32 1.92 3.56
N LEU A 92 -5.47 0.91 3.61
CA LEU A 92 -4.07 1.06 3.99
C LEU A 92 -3.39 2.09 3.07
N ILE A 93 -2.60 2.98 3.64
CA ILE A 93 -1.76 3.90 2.87
C ILE A 93 -0.64 3.11 2.20
N PRO A 94 -0.51 3.13 0.87
CA PRO A 94 0.59 2.44 0.18
C PRO A 94 1.95 2.83 0.76
N GLN A 95 2.74 1.83 1.19
CA GLN A 95 4.03 2.02 1.81
C GLN A 95 5.17 1.85 0.78
N PRO A 96 6.28 2.60 0.90
CA PRO A 96 7.43 2.46 0.00
C PRO A 96 8.00 1.03 -0.03
N ASP A 97 7.96 0.31 1.09
CA ASP A 97 8.49 -1.04 1.20
C ASP A 97 7.77 -2.03 0.26
N THR A 98 6.46 -1.81 0.03
CA THR A 98 5.63 -2.58 -0.91
C THR A 98 6.07 -2.40 -2.37
N GLU A 99 6.83 -1.36 -2.71
CA GLU A 99 7.39 -1.19 -4.05
C GLU A 99 8.32 -2.36 -4.43
N THR A 100 8.99 -2.97 -3.45
CA THR A 100 9.81 -4.19 -3.64
C THR A 100 8.98 -5.35 -4.21
N LEU A 101 7.76 -5.56 -3.70
CA LEU A 101 6.82 -6.56 -4.21
C LEU A 101 6.44 -6.28 -5.66
N VAL A 102 6.09 -5.02 -5.97
CA VAL A 102 5.69 -4.60 -7.32
C VAL A 102 6.84 -4.73 -8.31
N GLU A 103 8.04 -4.28 -7.95
CA GLU A 103 9.23 -4.41 -8.80
C GLU A 103 9.53 -5.87 -9.13
N ARG A 104 9.42 -6.75 -8.13
CA ARG A 104 9.61 -8.19 -8.35
C ARG A 104 8.52 -8.78 -9.24
N ALA A 105 7.26 -8.40 -9.04
CA ALA A 105 6.14 -8.82 -9.89
C ALA A 105 6.36 -8.40 -11.35
N ILE A 106 6.77 -7.16 -11.58
CA ILE A 106 7.09 -6.64 -12.91
C ILE A 106 8.24 -7.43 -13.56
N GLY A 107 9.27 -7.77 -12.78
CA GLY A 107 10.37 -8.62 -13.27
C GLY A 107 9.87 -9.98 -13.76
N ILE A 108 9.06 -10.67 -12.97
CA ILE A 108 8.48 -11.97 -13.33
C ILE A 108 7.62 -11.87 -14.60
N VAL A 109 6.76 -10.85 -14.67
CA VAL A 109 5.90 -10.62 -15.84
C VAL A 109 6.74 -10.39 -17.10
N LYS A 110 7.79 -9.56 -17.03
CA LYS A 110 8.68 -9.28 -18.16
C LYS A 110 9.46 -10.52 -18.62
N ASP A 111 9.90 -11.34 -17.69
CA ASP A 111 10.61 -12.59 -18.00
C ASP A 111 9.69 -13.61 -18.70
N ALA A 112 8.40 -13.61 -18.37
CA ALA A 112 7.40 -14.51 -18.95
C ALA A 112 6.88 -14.05 -20.31
N GLN A 113 6.84 -12.76 -20.62
CA GLN A 113 6.25 -12.17 -21.84
C GLN A 113 6.79 -12.74 -23.16
N PRO A 114 8.07 -13.09 -23.34
CA PRO A 114 8.55 -13.71 -24.58
C PRO A 114 7.95 -15.10 -24.85
N ILE A 115 7.40 -15.75 -23.83
CA ILE A 115 6.94 -17.14 -23.85
C ILE A 115 5.41 -17.22 -23.82
N THR A 116 4.74 -16.27 -23.17
CA THR A 116 3.30 -16.30 -22.87
C THR A 116 2.63 -14.99 -23.33
N GLU A 117 1.64 -15.11 -24.24
CA GLU A 117 0.96 -13.93 -24.79
C GLU A 117 -0.07 -13.27 -23.85
N ASN A 118 -0.61 -14.02 -22.87
CA ASN A 118 -1.65 -13.53 -21.95
C ASN A 118 -1.32 -13.94 -20.52
N ILE A 119 -0.63 -13.09 -19.82
CA ILE A 119 -0.27 -13.31 -18.42
C ILE A 119 -1.43 -12.85 -17.53
N ASN A 120 -1.94 -13.74 -16.69
CA ASN A 120 -2.96 -13.44 -15.69
C ASN A 120 -2.32 -13.21 -14.33
N VAL A 121 -2.54 -12.04 -13.77
CA VAL A 121 -2.06 -11.67 -12.43
C VAL A 121 -3.26 -11.49 -11.50
N LEU A 122 -3.17 -11.99 -10.28
CA LEU A 122 -4.15 -11.77 -9.22
C LEU A 122 -3.49 -10.96 -8.10
N ASP A 123 -4.07 -9.82 -7.75
CA ASP A 123 -3.74 -9.03 -6.57
C ASP A 123 -4.77 -9.31 -5.48
N MET A 124 -4.33 -9.91 -4.37
CA MET A 124 -5.17 -10.25 -3.22
C MET A 124 -4.96 -9.25 -2.09
N CYS A 125 -6.03 -8.86 -1.42
CA CYS A 125 -6.03 -7.78 -0.42
C CYS A 125 -5.59 -6.46 -1.05
N THR A 126 -6.24 -6.09 -2.16
CA THR A 126 -5.77 -4.99 -3.04
C THR A 126 -5.82 -3.61 -2.38
N GLY A 127 -6.65 -3.42 -1.33
CA GLY A 127 -6.80 -2.16 -0.61
C GLY A 127 -7.07 -0.98 -1.54
N SER A 128 -6.15 -0.04 -1.61
CA SER A 128 -6.24 1.13 -2.52
C SER A 128 -6.06 0.80 -4.01
N GLY A 129 -5.74 -0.45 -4.36
CA GLY A 129 -5.42 -0.86 -5.71
C GLY A 129 -3.97 -0.56 -6.13
N ALA A 130 -3.11 -0.14 -5.22
CA ALA A 130 -1.77 0.37 -5.54
C ALA A 130 -0.90 -0.66 -6.28
N ILE A 131 -0.90 -1.92 -5.85
CA ILE A 131 -0.14 -3.01 -6.47
C ILE A 131 -0.71 -3.29 -7.87
N ALA A 132 -2.01 -3.61 -7.97
CA ALA A 132 -2.67 -3.96 -9.23
C ALA A 132 -2.53 -2.86 -10.28
N VAL A 133 -2.81 -1.61 -9.92
CA VAL A 133 -2.74 -0.45 -10.82
C VAL A 133 -1.30 -0.23 -11.30
N SER A 134 -0.31 -0.32 -10.41
CA SER A 134 1.10 -0.12 -10.78
C SER A 134 1.60 -1.20 -11.75
N ILE A 135 1.26 -2.47 -11.51
CA ILE A 135 1.60 -3.56 -12.42
C ILE A 135 0.90 -3.35 -13.78
N ALA A 136 -0.39 -2.96 -13.78
CA ALA A 136 -1.14 -2.70 -15.02
C ALA A 136 -0.54 -1.57 -15.86
N LYS A 137 0.00 -0.54 -15.21
CA LYS A 137 0.64 0.61 -15.89
C LYS A 137 2.03 0.30 -16.43
N LEU A 138 2.78 -0.55 -15.73
CA LEU A 138 4.20 -0.79 -16.01
C LEU A 138 4.44 -2.05 -16.86
N CYS A 139 3.40 -2.90 -17.03
CA CYS A 139 3.44 -4.09 -17.87
C CYS A 139 2.42 -4.02 -18.99
N LYS A 140 2.74 -4.62 -20.14
CA LYS A 140 1.85 -4.72 -21.31
C LYS A 140 1.37 -6.17 -21.48
N ASN A 141 0.26 -6.36 -22.21
CA ASN A 141 -0.27 -7.69 -22.57
C ASN A 141 -0.52 -8.59 -21.35
N ILE A 142 -1.10 -8.03 -20.32
CA ILE A 142 -1.47 -8.72 -19.08
C ILE A 142 -2.95 -8.49 -18.78
N LYS A 143 -3.53 -9.44 -18.06
CA LYS A 143 -4.82 -9.26 -17.39
C LYS A 143 -4.59 -9.25 -15.90
N ILE A 144 -5.09 -8.21 -15.26
CA ILE A 144 -4.99 -8.07 -13.81
C ILE A 144 -6.37 -8.18 -13.20
N TYR A 145 -6.47 -9.06 -12.23
CA TYR A 145 -7.60 -9.25 -11.36
C TYR A 145 -7.19 -8.77 -9.96
N ALA A 146 -8.06 -8.04 -9.29
CA ALA A 146 -7.79 -7.56 -7.95
C ALA A 146 -9.00 -7.80 -7.06
N LEU A 147 -8.76 -8.29 -5.86
CA LEU A 147 -9.84 -8.58 -4.91
C LEU A 147 -9.57 -7.99 -3.53
N ASP A 148 -10.65 -7.69 -2.85
CA ASP A 148 -10.66 -7.31 -1.45
C ASP A 148 -11.97 -7.79 -0.80
N ILE A 149 -11.97 -7.90 0.52
CA ILE A 149 -13.16 -8.21 1.31
C ILE A 149 -14.03 -6.95 1.53
N SER A 150 -13.41 -5.75 1.55
CA SER A 150 -14.07 -4.46 1.76
C SER A 150 -14.62 -3.90 0.45
N ASP A 151 -15.91 -3.58 0.43
CA ASP A 151 -16.53 -2.87 -0.69
C ASP A 151 -15.98 -1.44 -0.81
N GLU A 152 -15.72 -0.79 0.32
CA GLU A 152 -15.18 0.56 0.39
C GLU A 152 -13.76 0.61 -0.21
N ALA A 153 -12.91 -0.37 0.10
CA ALA A 153 -11.58 -0.50 -0.49
C ALA A 153 -11.67 -0.70 -2.01
N LEU A 154 -12.58 -1.57 -2.48
CA LEU A 154 -12.78 -1.78 -3.91
C LEU A 154 -13.26 -0.53 -4.65
N GLU A 155 -14.10 0.30 -4.05
CA GLU A 155 -14.51 1.57 -4.66
C GLU A 155 -13.33 2.55 -4.79
N ILE A 156 -12.44 2.60 -3.79
CA ILE A 156 -11.21 3.37 -3.85
C ILE A 156 -10.27 2.81 -4.92
N ALA A 157 -10.07 1.50 -4.97
CA ALA A 157 -9.24 0.85 -5.96
C ALA A 157 -9.71 1.13 -7.39
N LYS A 158 -11.02 1.04 -7.66
CA LYS A 158 -11.63 1.40 -8.95
C LYS A 158 -11.40 2.88 -9.30
N LYS A 159 -11.58 3.79 -8.33
CA LYS A 159 -11.29 5.22 -8.50
C LYS A 159 -9.82 5.45 -8.87
N ASN A 160 -8.90 4.74 -8.21
CA ASN A 160 -7.48 4.83 -8.50
C ASN A 160 -7.09 4.23 -9.86
N ALA A 161 -7.70 3.13 -10.25
CA ALA A 161 -7.51 2.56 -11.58
C ALA A 161 -7.97 3.53 -12.68
N LEU A 162 -9.14 4.14 -12.51
CA LEU A 162 -9.65 5.16 -13.43
C LEU A 162 -8.73 6.39 -13.48
N LYS A 163 -8.33 6.92 -12.32
CA LYS A 163 -7.44 8.09 -12.21
C LYS A 163 -6.10 7.87 -12.92
N ASN A 164 -5.57 6.65 -12.86
CA ASN A 164 -4.30 6.29 -13.46
C ASN A 164 -4.44 5.60 -14.82
N GLU A 165 -5.65 5.54 -15.40
CA GLU A 165 -5.92 4.91 -16.70
C GLU A 165 -5.38 3.45 -16.76
N ALA A 166 -5.59 2.69 -15.69
CA ALA A 166 -5.17 1.29 -15.57
C ALA A 166 -6.38 0.36 -15.80
N ASN A 167 -6.16 -0.71 -16.56
CA ASN A 167 -7.19 -1.73 -16.80
C ASN A 167 -7.04 -2.87 -15.78
N VAL A 168 -7.92 -2.91 -14.78
CA VAL A 168 -7.94 -3.90 -13.70
C VAL A 168 -9.38 -4.39 -13.50
N GLU A 169 -9.56 -5.70 -13.38
CA GLU A 169 -10.86 -6.31 -13.06
C GLU A 169 -10.98 -6.49 -11.54
N PHE A 170 -11.89 -5.75 -10.92
CA PHE A 170 -12.11 -5.80 -9.47
C PHE A 170 -13.31 -6.64 -9.09
N PHE A 171 -13.18 -7.47 -8.05
CA PHE A 171 -14.31 -8.22 -7.49
C PHE A 171 -14.13 -8.46 -5.98
N LYS A 172 -15.26 -8.58 -5.27
CA LYS A 172 -15.28 -8.84 -3.85
C LYS A 172 -15.04 -10.31 -3.56
N SER A 173 -14.09 -10.60 -2.65
CA SER A 173 -13.82 -11.95 -2.16
C SER A 173 -13.15 -11.91 -0.80
N ASP A 174 -13.55 -12.80 0.10
CA ASP A 174 -12.70 -13.16 1.23
C ASP A 174 -11.68 -14.18 0.71
N MET A 175 -10.44 -13.72 0.57
CA MET A 175 -9.35 -14.50 -0.02
C MET A 175 -9.81 -15.26 -1.28
N PHE A 176 -9.83 -16.59 -1.25
CA PHE A 176 -10.14 -17.45 -2.41
C PHE A 176 -11.63 -17.81 -2.57
N GLU A 177 -12.53 -17.36 -1.67
CA GLU A 177 -13.90 -17.86 -1.61
C GLU A 177 -14.71 -17.65 -2.90
N ASN A 178 -14.59 -16.47 -3.51
CA ASN A 178 -15.33 -16.09 -4.72
C ASN A 178 -14.51 -16.24 -6.01
N ILE A 179 -13.32 -16.83 -5.95
CA ILE A 179 -12.53 -17.12 -7.15
C ILE A 179 -13.08 -18.38 -7.81
N SER A 180 -13.38 -18.30 -9.11
CA SER A 180 -13.81 -19.47 -9.88
C SER A 180 -12.78 -20.60 -9.76
N LYS A 181 -13.21 -21.83 -9.46
CA LYS A 181 -12.35 -23.02 -9.35
C LYS A 181 -11.53 -23.31 -10.62
N ASN A 182 -11.97 -22.80 -11.75
CA ASN A 182 -11.29 -22.95 -13.05
C ASN A 182 -10.34 -21.80 -13.36
N ALA A 183 -10.33 -20.74 -12.54
CA ALA A 183 -9.41 -19.62 -12.74
C ALA A 183 -7.97 -20.06 -12.50
N LYS A 184 -7.05 -19.61 -13.37
CA LYS A 184 -5.63 -19.93 -13.29
C LYS A 184 -4.80 -18.69 -13.57
N PHE A 185 -3.83 -18.44 -12.69
CA PHE A 185 -2.96 -17.27 -12.72
C PHE A 185 -1.50 -17.68 -12.96
N ASP A 186 -0.80 -16.84 -13.67
CA ASP A 186 0.66 -16.96 -13.82
C ASP A 186 1.38 -16.39 -12.60
N LEU A 187 0.74 -15.39 -11.96
CA LEU A 187 1.26 -14.75 -10.77
C LEU A 187 0.11 -14.37 -9.81
N ILE A 188 0.28 -14.70 -8.55
CA ILE A 188 -0.55 -14.20 -7.44
C ILE A 188 0.34 -13.29 -6.59
N VAL A 189 -0.10 -12.08 -6.33
CA VAL A 189 0.57 -11.12 -5.44
C VAL A 189 -0.34 -10.77 -4.28
N SER A 190 0.22 -10.51 -3.11
CA SER A 190 -0.54 -10.03 -1.97
C SER A 190 0.35 -9.26 -0.99
N ASN A 191 -0.17 -8.14 -0.49
CA ASN A 191 0.27 -7.56 0.77
C ASN A 191 -0.87 -7.76 1.78
N PRO A 192 -0.96 -8.93 2.42
CA PRO A 192 -2.04 -9.22 3.35
C PRO A 192 -1.77 -8.58 4.71
N PRO A 193 -2.78 -8.40 5.55
CA PRO A 193 -2.58 -7.98 6.94
C PRO A 193 -1.68 -8.98 7.67
N TYR A 194 -0.62 -8.49 8.33
CA TYR A 194 0.39 -9.36 8.96
C TYR A 194 0.83 -8.94 10.37
N ILE A 195 0.25 -7.88 10.91
CA ILE A 195 0.61 -7.41 12.24
C ILE A 195 -0.11 -8.25 13.30
N LYS A 196 0.65 -8.70 14.30
CA LYS A 196 0.07 -9.43 15.44
C LYS A 196 -0.93 -8.55 16.19
N GLU A 197 -2.07 -9.09 16.54
CA GLU A 197 -3.18 -8.35 17.16
C GLU A 197 -2.74 -7.54 18.39
N ASN A 198 -1.94 -8.12 19.25
CA ASN A 198 -1.46 -7.48 20.48
C ASN A 198 -0.43 -6.37 20.23
N VAL A 199 0.15 -6.28 19.02
CA VAL A 199 1.15 -5.27 18.66
C VAL A 199 0.48 -4.00 18.14
N ILE A 200 -0.70 -4.10 17.50
CA ILE A 200 -1.39 -2.96 16.86
C ILE A 200 -1.53 -1.77 17.82
N SER A 201 -1.91 -2.01 19.06
CA SER A 201 -2.08 -0.95 20.08
C SER A 201 -0.76 -0.26 20.50
N THR A 202 0.39 -0.81 20.14
CA THR A 202 1.72 -0.25 20.45
C THR A 202 2.33 0.55 19.30
N LEU A 203 1.72 0.50 18.12
CA LEU A 203 2.17 1.22 16.94
C LEU A 203 1.98 2.73 17.11
N SER A 204 2.57 3.51 16.20
CA SER A 204 2.35 4.95 16.15
C SER A 204 0.88 5.28 15.94
N LYS A 205 0.42 6.42 16.44
CA LYS A 205 -1.00 6.81 16.37
C LYS A 205 -1.54 6.92 14.95
N ASP A 206 -0.72 7.32 14.01
CA ASP A 206 -1.11 7.42 12.61
C ASP A 206 -1.40 6.04 12.01
N VAL A 207 -0.56 5.03 12.28
CA VAL A 207 -0.82 3.64 11.89
C VAL A 207 -2.05 3.06 12.59
N GLN A 208 -2.24 3.35 13.89
CA GLN A 208 -3.45 2.91 14.61
C GLN A 208 -4.75 3.49 14.04
N ASN A 209 -4.69 4.61 13.31
CA ASN A 209 -5.82 5.22 12.63
C ASN A 209 -6.05 4.68 11.20
N GLU A 210 -5.23 3.74 10.73
CA GLU A 210 -5.51 2.98 9.51
C GLU A 210 -6.53 1.87 9.78
N PRO A 211 -7.21 1.33 8.75
CA PRO A 211 -8.24 0.29 8.96
C PRO A 211 -7.67 -0.93 9.68
N HIS A 212 -8.25 -1.30 10.81
CA HIS A 212 -7.81 -2.46 11.60
C HIS A 212 -7.76 -3.74 10.77
N ILE A 213 -8.75 -3.94 9.88
CA ILE A 213 -8.80 -5.10 8.99
C ILE A 213 -7.61 -5.16 8.01
N ALA A 214 -6.99 -4.02 7.71
CA ALA A 214 -5.81 -3.96 6.84
C ALA A 214 -4.49 -4.16 7.60
N LEU A 215 -4.53 -4.18 8.94
CA LEU A 215 -3.36 -4.33 9.80
C LEU A 215 -3.28 -5.72 10.44
N SER A 216 -4.40 -6.23 10.97
CA SER A 216 -4.39 -7.44 11.82
C SER A 216 -4.25 -8.71 11.00
N GLY A 217 -3.13 -9.42 11.20
CA GLY A 217 -2.87 -10.77 10.71
C GLY A 217 -3.26 -11.87 11.69
N GLY A 218 -4.07 -11.55 12.72
CA GLY A 218 -4.48 -12.48 13.76
C GLY A 218 -3.53 -12.54 14.96
N ILE A 219 -3.64 -13.57 15.78
CA ILE A 219 -2.92 -13.69 17.05
C ILE A 219 -1.40 -13.64 16.85
N ASP A 220 -0.89 -14.34 15.84
CA ASP A 220 0.54 -14.45 15.54
C ASP A 220 0.95 -13.74 14.24
N GLY A 221 0.02 -13.04 13.56
CA GLY A 221 0.28 -12.32 12.33
C GLY A 221 0.37 -13.20 11.08
N LEU A 222 -0.06 -14.47 11.14
CA LEU A 222 0.17 -15.44 10.08
C LEU A 222 -1.13 -16.00 9.46
N ASP A 223 -2.31 -15.52 9.85
CA ASP A 223 -3.58 -16.12 9.42
C ASP A 223 -3.76 -16.13 7.91
N PHE A 224 -3.46 -15.01 7.25
CA PHE A 224 -3.59 -14.89 5.80
C PHE A 224 -2.55 -15.73 5.06
N TYR A 225 -1.32 -15.83 5.57
CA TYR A 225 -0.30 -16.69 4.97
C TYR A 225 -0.70 -18.17 5.02
N ARG A 226 -1.35 -18.62 6.11
CA ARG A 226 -1.92 -20.00 6.21
C ARG A 226 -2.96 -20.23 5.11
N ILE A 227 -3.84 -19.26 4.87
CA ILE A 227 -4.86 -19.35 3.82
C ILE A 227 -4.19 -19.40 2.44
N ILE A 228 -3.21 -18.52 2.18
CA ILE A 228 -2.50 -18.47 0.91
C ILE A 228 -1.74 -19.75 0.66
N ALA A 229 -0.96 -20.25 1.62
CA ALA A 229 -0.16 -21.47 1.50
C ALA A 229 -1.02 -22.70 1.18
N ASN A 230 -2.19 -22.81 1.81
CA ASN A 230 -3.06 -23.98 1.62
C ASN A 230 -3.93 -23.94 0.35
N ASN A 231 -3.98 -22.79 -0.35
CA ASN A 231 -4.92 -22.63 -1.47
C ASN A 231 -4.29 -22.14 -2.77
N ALA A 232 -3.26 -21.28 -2.74
CA ALA A 232 -2.78 -20.60 -3.93
C ALA A 232 -2.33 -21.55 -5.04
N TYR A 233 -1.71 -22.68 -4.72
CA TYR A 233 -1.29 -23.69 -5.69
C TYR A 233 -2.44 -24.22 -6.57
N LYS A 234 -3.66 -24.23 -6.04
CA LYS A 234 -4.87 -24.65 -6.77
C LYS A 234 -5.23 -23.70 -7.91
N TYR A 235 -4.77 -22.46 -7.81
CA TYR A 235 -5.08 -21.37 -8.73
C TYR A 235 -3.88 -20.94 -9.58
N LEU A 236 -2.71 -21.54 -9.39
CA LEU A 236 -1.55 -21.30 -10.23
C LEU A 236 -1.59 -22.11 -11.53
N LYS A 237 -1.09 -21.54 -12.61
CA LYS A 237 -0.70 -22.26 -13.81
C LYS A 237 0.62 -23.00 -13.56
N TYR A 238 0.98 -23.92 -14.46
CA TYR A 238 2.31 -24.53 -14.46
C TYR A 238 3.41 -23.46 -14.47
N GLN A 239 4.39 -23.57 -13.61
CA GLN A 239 5.44 -22.56 -13.33
C GLN A 239 4.91 -21.22 -12.79
N GLY A 240 3.66 -21.19 -12.34
CA GLY A 240 3.09 -20.02 -11.70
C GLY A 240 3.76 -19.69 -10.37
N LYS A 241 3.64 -18.45 -9.95
CA LYS A 241 4.31 -17.95 -8.74
C LYS A 241 3.36 -17.24 -7.81
N VAL A 242 3.73 -17.23 -6.53
CA VAL A 242 3.14 -16.38 -5.50
C VAL A 242 4.20 -15.43 -4.98
N LEU A 243 3.84 -14.16 -4.80
CA LEU A 243 4.62 -13.18 -4.07
C LEU A 243 3.77 -12.68 -2.91
N VAL A 244 4.29 -12.77 -1.70
CA VAL A 244 3.64 -12.20 -0.51
C VAL A 244 4.60 -11.24 0.19
N GLU A 245 4.10 -10.05 0.51
CA GLU A 245 4.81 -9.15 1.43
C GLU A 245 4.75 -9.72 2.84
N ILE A 246 5.83 -9.53 3.61
CA ILE A 246 5.96 -9.99 5.00
C ILE A 246 6.50 -8.88 5.91
N GLY A 247 6.24 -8.99 7.19
CA GLY A 247 6.98 -8.26 8.21
C GLY A 247 8.44 -8.71 8.26
N TYR A 248 9.34 -7.80 8.59
CA TYR A 248 10.80 -8.02 8.59
C TYR A 248 11.29 -9.17 9.48
N ASP A 249 10.44 -9.65 10.38
CA ASP A 249 10.72 -10.73 11.34
C ASP A 249 9.93 -12.03 11.06
N GLN A 250 9.31 -12.14 9.87
CA GLN A 250 8.39 -13.24 9.55
C GLN A 250 8.92 -14.24 8.52
N GLU A 251 10.13 -14.04 7.94
CA GLU A 251 10.69 -14.89 6.88
C GLU A 251 10.54 -16.38 7.21
N GLU A 252 11.20 -16.84 8.27
CA GLU A 252 11.22 -18.25 8.66
C GLU A 252 9.81 -18.81 8.91
N SER A 253 8.96 -18.03 9.58
CA SER A 253 7.59 -18.46 9.90
C SER A 253 6.74 -18.65 8.66
N VAL A 254 6.84 -17.72 7.69
CA VAL A 254 6.07 -17.79 6.45
C VAL A 254 6.61 -18.86 5.52
N GLU A 255 7.94 -18.99 5.34
CA GLU A 255 8.55 -20.08 4.55
C GLU A 255 8.11 -21.46 5.05
N ASN A 256 8.19 -21.68 6.36
CA ASN A 256 7.74 -22.94 6.98
C ASN A 256 6.27 -23.27 6.68
N LEU A 257 5.37 -22.27 6.62
CA LEU A 257 3.96 -22.50 6.27
C LEU A 257 3.80 -23.03 4.84
N PHE A 258 4.58 -22.52 3.89
CA PHE A 258 4.53 -23.00 2.51
C PHE A 258 5.21 -24.37 2.36
N GLU A 259 6.35 -24.61 3.00
CA GLU A 259 7.07 -25.88 2.98
C GLU A 259 6.21 -27.04 3.52
N GLN A 260 5.50 -26.84 4.61
CA GLN A 260 4.63 -27.85 5.22
C GLN A 260 3.50 -28.33 4.32
N THR A 261 3.10 -27.54 3.31
CA THR A 261 2.08 -27.99 2.36
C THR A 261 2.59 -29.02 1.36
N HIS A 262 3.89 -29.08 1.11
CA HIS A 262 4.54 -29.92 0.09
C HIS A 262 3.97 -29.69 -1.34
N GLN A 263 3.45 -28.49 -1.61
CA GLN A 263 2.83 -28.12 -2.90
C GLN A 263 3.70 -27.17 -3.73
N TYR A 264 4.80 -26.71 -3.17
CA TYR A 264 5.66 -25.70 -3.78
C TYR A 264 7.11 -26.20 -3.89
N ASP A 265 7.76 -25.90 -5.03
CA ASP A 265 9.09 -26.42 -5.34
C ASP A 265 10.22 -25.52 -4.83
N LYS A 266 10.02 -24.21 -4.86
CA LYS A 266 11.03 -23.22 -4.47
C LYS A 266 10.41 -22.10 -3.66
N ILE A 267 11.07 -21.75 -2.58
CA ILE A 267 10.72 -20.64 -1.70
C ILE A 267 11.99 -19.82 -1.49
N ARG A 268 11.89 -18.50 -1.55
CA ARG A 268 13.01 -17.62 -1.26
C ARG A 268 12.53 -16.26 -0.74
N CYS A 269 13.29 -15.68 0.16
CA CYS A 269 13.08 -14.33 0.63
C CYS A 269 13.81 -13.29 -0.24
N ILE A 270 13.17 -12.15 -0.44
CA ILE A 270 13.70 -10.98 -1.14
C ILE A 270 13.69 -9.82 -0.15
N LYS A 271 14.85 -9.15 -0.04
CA LYS A 271 15.03 -8.01 0.84
C LYS A 271 14.66 -6.71 0.16
N ASP A 272 14.16 -5.76 0.95
CA ASP A 272 13.95 -4.38 0.51
C ASP A 272 15.28 -3.61 0.38
N LEU A 273 15.20 -2.36 -0.05
CA LEU A 273 16.39 -1.49 -0.23
C LEU A 273 17.12 -1.20 1.10
N SER A 274 16.45 -1.34 2.23
CA SER A 274 17.03 -1.18 3.56
C SER A 274 17.69 -2.47 4.07
N GLY A 275 17.55 -3.58 3.35
CA GLY A 275 18.12 -4.89 3.68
C GLY A 275 17.25 -5.74 4.60
N ASN A 276 16.00 -5.33 4.87
CA ASN A 276 15.04 -6.11 5.64
C ASN A 276 14.36 -7.15 4.76
N ASP A 277 13.96 -8.28 5.36
CA ASP A 277 13.14 -9.28 4.71
C ASP A 277 11.78 -8.67 4.38
N ARG A 278 11.35 -8.79 3.11
CA ARG A 278 10.16 -8.06 2.66
C ARG A 278 9.21 -8.88 1.81
N VAL A 279 9.70 -9.72 0.93
CA VAL A 279 8.85 -10.48 0.02
C VAL A 279 9.27 -11.94 -0.01
N ILE A 280 8.33 -12.86 0.20
CA ILE A 280 8.55 -14.28 -0.08
C ILE A 280 8.06 -14.56 -1.51
N GLU A 281 8.94 -15.09 -2.35
CA GLU A 281 8.64 -15.61 -3.68
C GLU A 281 8.56 -17.14 -3.62
N ILE A 282 7.42 -17.67 -4.05
CA ILE A 282 7.10 -19.08 -4.04
C ILE A 282 6.75 -19.52 -5.47
N SER A 283 7.19 -20.71 -5.90
CA SER A 283 6.86 -21.29 -7.21
C SER A 283 6.46 -22.76 -7.13
N ILE A 284 5.63 -23.21 -8.08
CA ILE A 284 5.25 -24.60 -8.32
C ILE A 284 5.93 -25.14 -9.56
#